data_31fcb61eb6a21a4352ec2a25b134ec99
#
_entry.id   31fcb61eb6a21a4352ec2a25b134ec99
#
_cell.length_a   1.000
_cell.length_b   1.000
_cell.length_c   1.000
_cell.angle_alpha   90.00
_cell.angle_beta   90.00
_cell.angle_gamma   90.00
#
_symmetry.space_group_name_H-M   'P 1'
#
loop_
_entity.id
_entity.type
_entity.pdbx_description
1 polymer ?
#
loop_
_entity_poly.entity_id
_entity_poly.type
_entity_poly.pdbx_seq_one_letter_code
_entity_poly.pdbx_strand_id
1 'polypeptide(L)'
;MQSDQIPDFYMITGKFSDHKEFESKLNNALQKGNIIVQFRNKSIQDPEEYLALAKIAKDICHRYGAILLLATSSDIYQQFNTDGLHLNSQVLFEYQSRPIPENQLLSVSCHTLEEMKQAEELGANILLLSPVKETSSHPGVPGIGWQQFNQMIAEVKCPVYALGGMQASDLNDAKTADAQGVAAISSFWK
;
A
#
# COMPACT_ATOMS: atom_id res chain seq x y z
N MET A 1 10.12 -8.03 11.46
CA MET A 1 8.83 -7.99 12.17
C MET A 1 8.23 -9.38 12.12
N GLN A 2 7.69 -9.89 13.23
CA GLN A 2 6.94 -11.15 13.20
C GLN A 2 5.59 -10.91 12.51
N SER A 3 5.06 -11.87 11.75
CA SER A 3 3.82 -11.76 10.97
C SER A 3 2.60 -11.30 11.78
N ASP A 4 2.59 -11.58 13.09
CA ASP A 4 1.49 -11.22 14.01
C ASP A 4 1.39 -9.73 14.33
N GLN A 5 2.27 -8.89 13.77
CA GLN A 5 2.29 -7.44 14.01
C GLN A 5 1.88 -6.60 12.80
N ILE A 6 1.65 -7.24 11.63
CA ILE A 6 1.26 -6.52 10.42
C ILE A 6 -0.27 -6.34 10.43
N PRO A 7 -0.80 -5.10 10.28
CA PRO A 7 -2.23 -4.83 10.27
C PRO A 7 -3.01 -5.60 9.20
N ASP A 8 -4.30 -5.84 9.44
CA ASP A 8 -5.19 -6.46 8.43
C ASP A 8 -5.64 -5.48 7.34
N PHE A 9 -5.53 -4.19 7.60
CA PHE A 9 -6.00 -3.15 6.68
C PHE A 9 -4.84 -2.30 6.16
N TYR A 10 -4.87 -2.05 4.85
CA TYR A 10 -3.92 -1.23 4.14
C TYR A 10 -4.68 -0.15 3.36
N MET A 11 -4.58 1.09 3.81
CA MET A 11 -5.23 2.22 3.16
C MET A 11 -4.28 2.91 2.18
N ILE A 12 -4.75 3.18 0.99
CA ILE A 12 -4.09 4.05 0.03
C ILE A 12 -4.85 5.39 0.03
N THR A 13 -4.15 6.51 0.19
CA THR A 13 -4.79 7.82 0.15
C THR A 13 -5.42 8.08 -1.22
N GLY A 14 -6.61 8.63 -1.21
CA GLY A 14 -7.35 9.01 -2.41
C GLY A 14 -7.26 10.51 -2.70
N LYS A 15 -8.20 11.00 -3.51
CA LYS A 15 -8.28 12.41 -3.87
C LYS A 15 -8.71 13.29 -2.69
N PHE A 16 -8.19 14.51 -2.67
CA PHE A 16 -8.56 15.60 -1.76
C PHE A 16 -8.36 16.93 -2.49
N SER A 17 -9.03 17.97 -2.05
CA SER A 17 -9.01 19.31 -2.67
C SER A 17 -7.94 20.21 -2.08
N ASP A 18 -7.67 20.08 -0.77
CA ASP A 18 -6.71 20.90 -0.03
C ASP A 18 -6.16 20.15 1.19
N HIS A 19 -5.21 20.79 1.88
CA HIS A 19 -4.57 20.22 3.07
C HIS A 19 -5.55 19.91 4.21
N LYS A 20 -6.59 20.74 4.40
CA LYS A 20 -7.58 20.55 5.47
C LYS A 20 -8.43 19.31 5.22
N GLU A 21 -8.86 19.13 3.98
CA GLU A 21 -9.59 17.91 3.61
C GLU A 21 -8.71 16.67 3.75
N PHE A 22 -7.44 16.76 3.34
CA PHE A 22 -6.46 15.69 3.52
C PHE A 22 -6.35 15.29 5.00
N GLU A 23 -6.10 16.26 5.89
CA GLU A 23 -5.99 16.02 7.32
C GLU A 23 -7.27 15.43 7.90
N SER A 24 -8.44 15.97 7.54
CA SER A 24 -9.74 15.49 8.01
C SER A 24 -9.98 14.04 7.62
N LYS A 25 -9.78 13.70 6.35
CA LYS A 25 -9.97 12.34 5.83
C LYS A 25 -8.99 11.34 6.49
N LEU A 26 -7.74 11.73 6.63
CA LEU A 26 -6.73 10.86 7.25
C LEU A 26 -7.04 10.60 8.73
N ASN A 27 -7.38 11.66 9.49
CA ASN A 27 -7.80 11.50 10.89
C ASN A 27 -9.04 10.58 11.01
N ASN A 28 -10.06 10.80 10.18
CA ASN A 28 -11.28 9.98 10.20
C ASN A 28 -11.00 8.50 9.88
N ALA A 29 -10.13 8.24 8.91
CA ALA A 29 -9.77 6.87 8.54
C ALA A 29 -9.04 6.16 9.68
N LEU A 30 -8.13 6.85 10.37
CA LEU A 30 -7.29 6.28 11.43
C LEU A 30 -8.02 6.06 12.77
N GLN A 31 -9.18 6.69 12.98
CA GLN A 31 -10.03 6.39 14.16
C GLN A 31 -10.49 4.92 14.23
N LYS A 32 -10.41 4.18 13.13
CA LYS A 32 -10.88 2.79 13.04
C LYS A 32 -9.85 1.75 13.51
N GLY A 33 -8.64 2.17 13.88
CA GLY A 33 -7.64 1.31 14.49
C GLY A 33 -6.41 1.01 13.63
N ASN A 34 -5.72 -0.06 13.97
CA ASN A 34 -4.42 -0.45 13.41
C ASN A 34 -4.46 -0.64 11.88
N ILE A 35 -3.76 0.21 11.14
CA ILE A 35 -3.79 0.26 9.67
C ILE A 35 -2.43 0.68 9.11
N ILE A 36 -2.08 0.16 7.94
CA ILE A 36 -1.00 0.72 7.11
C ILE A 36 -1.58 1.81 6.23
N VAL A 37 -0.91 2.94 6.16
CA VAL A 37 -1.25 4.07 5.29
C VAL A 37 -0.19 4.20 4.21
N GLN A 38 -0.59 4.10 2.96
CA GLN A 38 0.23 4.49 1.82
C GLN A 38 -0.15 5.92 1.43
N PHE A 39 0.74 6.88 1.67
CA PHE A 39 0.57 8.22 1.13
C PHE A 39 0.95 8.24 -0.35
N ARG A 40 -0.04 8.45 -1.19
CA ARG A 40 0.08 8.50 -2.64
C ARG A 40 -0.71 9.68 -3.17
N ASN A 41 -0.05 10.56 -3.91
CA ASN A 41 -0.73 11.61 -4.67
C ASN A 41 -0.14 11.74 -6.06
N LYS A 42 -0.94 11.45 -7.08
CA LYS A 42 -0.54 11.55 -8.50
C LYS A 42 -0.68 12.96 -9.07
N SER A 43 -1.38 13.84 -8.38
CA SER A 43 -1.68 15.20 -8.86
C SER A 43 -0.63 16.21 -8.45
N ILE A 44 0.13 15.93 -7.39
CA ILE A 44 1.19 16.79 -6.90
C ILE A 44 2.45 16.52 -7.72
N GLN A 45 2.89 17.55 -8.45
CA GLN A 45 4.10 17.51 -9.26
C GLN A 45 5.27 18.18 -8.53
N ASP A 46 5.00 19.07 -7.58
CA ASP A 46 5.99 19.77 -6.80
C ASP A 46 6.50 18.89 -5.64
N PRO A 47 7.81 18.55 -5.60
CA PRO A 47 8.39 17.78 -4.52
C PRO A 47 8.26 18.45 -3.14
N GLU A 48 8.31 19.78 -3.05
CA GLU A 48 8.18 20.50 -1.78
C GLU A 48 6.76 20.37 -1.22
N GLU A 49 5.74 20.52 -2.08
CA GLU A 49 4.34 20.29 -1.71
C GLU A 49 4.10 18.84 -1.28
N TYR A 50 4.67 17.87 -2.01
CA TYR A 50 4.60 16.45 -1.63
C TYR A 50 5.20 16.22 -0.25
N LEU A 51 6.39 16.75 0.02
CA LEU A 51 7.06 16.60 1.32
C LEU A 51 6.31 17.31 2.46
N ALA A 52 5.69 18.46 2.20
CA ALA A 52 4.85 19.15 3.19
C ALA A 52 3.66 18.28 3.61
N LEU A 53 2.97 17.66 2.65
CA LEU A 53 1.85 16.74 2.92
C LEU A 53 2.33 15.42 3.55
N ALA A 54 3.47 14.90 3.14
CA ALA A 54 4.07 13.72 3.76
C ALA A 54 4.39 13.95 5.24
N LYS A 55 4.83 15.17 5.60
CA LYS A 55 5.04 15.56 7.00
C LYS A 55 3.74 15.56 7.79
N ILE A 56 2.69 16.16 7.24
CA ILE A 56 1.35 16.12 7.85
C ILE A 56 0.87 14.67 8.04
N ALA A 57 1.02 13.83 7.00
CA ALA A 57 0.67 12.43 7.08
C ALA A 57 1.45 11.70 8.19
N LYS A 58 2.76 11.96 8.31
CA LYS A 58 3.62 11.37 9.33
C LYS A 58 3.16 11.74 10.74
N ASP A 59 2.91 13.03 10.98
CA ASP A 59 2.49 13.53 12.29
C ASP A 59 1.13 12.93 12.70
N ILE A 60 0.21 12.77 11.74
CA ILE A 60 -1.09 12.14 11.99
C ILE A 60 -0.92 10.65 12.23
N CYS A 61 -0.26 9.91 11.34
CA CYS A 61 -0.04 8.47 11.50
C CYS A 61 0.65 8.14 12.83
N HIS A 62 1.66 8.90 13.22
CA HIS A 62 2.36 8.72 14.48
C HIS A 62 1.43 8.87 15.70
N ARG A 63 0.51 9.84 15.68
CA ARG A 63 -0.47 10.03 16.79
C ARG A 63 -1.40 8.83 16.97
N TYR A 64 -1.70 8.11 15.89
CA TYR A 64 -2.57 6.94 15.90
C TYR A 64 -1.81 5.60 15.97
N GLY A 65 -0.47 5.63 15.98
CA GLY A 65 0.35 4.41 15.93
C GLY A 65 0.22 3.66 14.58
N ALA A 66 -0.18 4.35 13.52
CA ALA A 66 -0.29 3.79 12.18
C ALA A 66 1.06 3.79 11.46
N ILE A 67 1.28 2.78 10.61
CA ILE A 67 2.48 2.67 9.76
C ILE A 67 2.29 3.55 8.52
N LEU A 68 3.26 4.41 8.22
CA LEU A 68 3.23 5.27 7.02
C LEU A 68 4.25 4.83 5.99
N LEU A 69 3.76 4.49 4.79
CA LEU A 69 4.59 4.23 3.61
C LEU A 69 4.41 5.37 2.59
N LEU A 70 5.51 5.84 2.01
CA LEU A 70 5.47 6.85 0.96
C LEU A 70 5.51 6.19 -0.42
N ALA A 71 4.57 6.54 -1.30
CA ALA A 71 4.59 6.14 -2.72
C ALA A 71 5.27 7.24 -3.54
N THR A 72 6.60 7.20 -3.58
CA THR A 72 7.47 8.20 -4.22
C THR A 72 8.75 7.55 -4.75
N SER A 73 9.65 8.33 -5.35
CA SER A 73 11.00 7.83 -5.70
C SER A 73 11.87 7.62 -4.46
N SER A 74 12.86 6.75 -4.57
CA SER A 74 13.84 6.52 -3.49
C SER A 74 14.58 7.80 -3.08
N ASP A 75 14.86 8.68 -4.02
CA ASP A 75 15.59 9.94 -3.76
C ASP A 75 14.77 10.92 -2.90
N ILE A 76 13.45 11.02 -3.16
CA ILE A 76 12.54 11.81 -2.32
C ILE A 76 12.38 11.13 -0.96
N TYR A 77 12.23 9.81 -0.93
CA TYR A 77 12.09 9.04 0.30
C TYR A 77 13.29 9.23 1.25
N GLN A 78 14.52 9.23 0.73
CA GLN A 78 15.73 9.42 1.53
C GLN A 78 15.80 10.78 2.25
N GLN A 79 15.13 11.79 1.71
CA GLN A 79 15.02 13.12 2.33
C GLN A 79 14.01 13.17 3.49
N PHE A 80 13.15 12.12 3.60
CA PHE A 80 12.04 12.13 4.53
C PHE A 80 11.85 10.76 5.20
N ASN A 81 12.49 10.58 6.35
CA ASN A 81 12.47 9.33 7.08
C ASN A 81 11.06 8.97 7.59
N THR A 82 10.45 7.92 7.04
CA THR A 82 9.18 7.30 7.47
C THR A 82 9.37 5.80 7.73
N ASP A 83 8.27 5.09 7.98
CA ASP A 83 8.31 3.66 8.27
C ASP A 83 8.65 2.82 7.03
N GLY A 84 8.43 3.36 5.81
CA GLY A 84 8.79 2.64 4.60
C GLY A 84 8.40 3.31 3.29
N LEU A 85 8.78 2.64 2.20
CA LEU A 85 8.58 3.03 0.81
C LEU A 85 7.60 2.07 0.13
N HIS A 86 6.75 2.61 -0.75
CA HIS A 86 5.93 1.82 -1.65
C HIS A 86 6.37 2.03 -3.10
N LEU A 87 6.66 0.93 -3.81
CA LEU A 87 6.94 0.92 -5.24
C LEU A 87 5.72 0.43 -6.02
N ASN A 88 5.46 1.06 -7.16
CA ASN A 88 4.52 0.49 -8.14
C ASN A 88 5.25 -0.52 -9.04
N SER A 89 4.50 -1.35 -9.78
CA SER A 89 5.06 -2.38 -10.66
C SER A 89 5.88 -1.82 -11.82
N GLN A 90 5.63 -0.57 -12.26
CA GLN A 90 6.34 0.03 -13.39
C GLN A 90 7.82 0.28 -13.09
N VAL A 91 8.14 0.68 -11.85
CA VAL A 91 9.52 0.98 -11.45
C VAL A 91 10.22 -0.21 -10.79
N LEU A 92 9.49 -1.31 -10.53
CA LEU A 92 10.03 -2.48 -9.83
C LEU A 92 11.30 -3.03 -10.50
N PHE A 93 11.27 -3.18 -11.82
CA PHE A 93 12.37 -3.75 -12.60
C PHE A 93 13.54 -2.78 -12.86
N GLU A 94 13.39 -1.51 -12.47
CA GLU A 94 14.49 -0.53 -12.54
C GLU A 94 15.48 -0.71 -11.38
N TYR A 95 15.05 -1.35 -10.28
CA TYR A 95 15.87 -1.58 -9.11
C TYR A 95 16.59 -2.94 -9.18
N GLN A 96 17.92 -2.92 -9.11
CA GLN A 96 18.76 -4.13 -9.02
C GLN A 96 19.02 -4.56 -7.57
N SER A 97 18.74 -3.69 -6.61
CA SER A 97 18.88 -3.94 -5.18
C SER A 97 17.88 -3.12 -4.39
N ARG A 98 17.61 -3.55 -3.17
CA ARG A 98 16.66 -2.88 -2.28
C ARG A 98 16.99 -1.38 -2.13
N PRO A 99 16.03 -0.46 -2.42
CA PRO A 99 16.28 0.98 -2.47
C PRO A 99 16.29 1.67 -1.09
N ILE A 100 15.91 0.96 -0.03
CA ILE A 100 15.80 1.47 1.34
C ILE A 100 16.45 0.49 2.34
N PRO A 101 16.86 0.96 3.55
CA PRO A 101 17.43 0.10 4.57
C PRO A 101 16.52 -1.06 4.98
N GLU A 102 17.11 -2.19 5.40
CA GLU A 102 16.38 -3.41 5.77
C GLU A 102 15.44 -3.24 6.99
N ASN A 103 15.74 -2.30 7.86
CA ASN A 103 14.90 -1.98 9.02
C ASN A 103 13.67 -1.12 8.70
N GLN A 104 13.49 -0.73 7.44
CA GLN A 104 12.33 0.01 6.93
C GLN A 104 11.48 -0.90 6.04
N LEU A 105 10.17 -0.65 5.95
CA LEU A 105 9.25 -1.49 5.18
C LEU A 105 9.30 -1.14 3.69
N LEU A 106 9.52 -2.14 2.85
CA LEU A 106 9.35 -2.05 1.41
C LEU A 106 8.05 -2.76 1.01
N SER A 107 7.12 -2.00 0.45
CA SER A 107 5.87 -2.52 -0.11
C SER A 107 5.87 -2.37 -1.62
N VAL A 108 5.30 -3.33 -2.34
CA VAL A 108 5.26 -3.33 -3.81
C VAL A 108 3.87 -3.69 -4.31
N SER A 109 3.34 -2.92 -5.26
CA SER A 109 2.14 -3.31 -6.03
C SER A 109 2.53 -4.26 -7.15
N CYS A 110 1.79 -5.38 -7.28
CA CYS A 110 1.99 -6.42 -8.27
C CYS A 110 0.68 -6.78 -8.97
N HIS A 111 0.78 -7.19 -10.25
CA HIS A 111 -0.33 -7.64 -11.08
C HIS A 111 -0.09 -9.05 -11.62
N THR A 112 1.15 -9.52 -11.62
CA THR A 112 1.57 -10.83 -12.13
C THR A 112 2.42 -11.56 -11.11
N LEU A 113 2.53 -12.89 -11.27
CA LEU A 113 3.41 -13.70 -10.44
C LEU A 113 4.90 -13.34 -10.63
N GLU A 114 5.29 -12.94 -11.85
CA GLU A 114 6.64 -12.47 -12.15
C GLU A 114 6.98 -11.22 -11.32
N GLU A 115 6.08 -10.22 -11.28
CA GLU A 115 6.25 -9.03 -10.45
C GLU A 115 6.34 -9.38 -8.96
N MET A 116 5.53 -10.34 -8.49
CA MET A 116 5.57 -10.77 -7.08
C MET A 116 6.91 -11.41 -6.72
N LYS A 117 7.44 -12.30 -7.57
CA LYS A 117 8.75 -12.94 -7.37
C LYS A 117 9.89 -11.92 -7.43
N GLN A 118 9.86 -11.01 -8.40
CA GLN A 118 10.84 -9.94 -8.48
C GLN A 118 10.82 -9.02 -7.25
N ALA A 119 9.63 -8.69 -6.74
CA ALA A 119 9.50 -7.88 -5.54
C ALA A 119 10.05 -8.63 -4.30
N GLU A 120 9.81 -9.92 -4.19
CA GLU A 120 10.37 -10.75 -3.11
C GLU A 120 11.90 -10.84 -3.21
N GLU A 121 12.46 -11.02 -4.40
CA GLU A 121 13.92 -11.00 -4.65
C GLU A 121 14.54 -9.65 -4.31
N LEU A 122 13.84 -8.56 -4.57
CA LEU A 122 14.24 -7.20 -4.18
C LEU A 122 14.21 -6.99 -2.65
N GLY A 123 13.63 -7.94 -1.90
CA GLY A 123 13.52 -7.89 -0.45
C GLY A 123 12.27 -7.13 0.03
N ALA A 124 11.18 -7.13 -0.74
CA ALA A 124 9.91 -6.57 -0.28
C ALA A 124 9.43 -7.26 1.01
N ASN A 125 8.80 -6.49 1.89
CA ASN A 125 8.20 -6.98 3.14
C ASN A 125 6.69 -7.20 2.99
N ILE A 126 6.06 -6.52 2.02
CA ILE A 126 4.62 -6.51 1.79
C ILE A 126 4.36 -6.43 0.30
N LEU A 127 3.46 -7.26 -0.20
CA LEU A 127 2.97 -7.20 -1.58
C LEU A 127 1.49 -6.82 -1.61
N LEU A 128 1.09 -6.05 -2.62
CA LEU A 128 -0.30 -5.77 -2.94
C LEU A 128 -0.61 -6.39 -4.30
N LEU A 129 -1.46 -7.42 -4.34
CA LEU A 129 -1.86 -8.06 -5.59
C LEU A 129 -3.21 -7.51 -6.07
N SER A 130 -3.25 -7.02 -7.30
CA SER A 130 -4.44 -6.39 -7.91
C SER A 130 -4.57 -6.65 -9.41
N PRO A 131 -5.79 -6.55 -9.96
CA PRO A 131 -7.06 -6.37 -9.26
C PRO A 131 -7.71 -7.70 -8.88
N VAL A 132 -8.15 -7.89 -7.63
CA VAL A 132 -8.89 -9.10 -7.22
C VAL A 132 -10.34 -9.06 -7.69
N LYS A 133 -11.00 -7.91 -7.57
CA LYS A 133 -12.33 -7.61 -8.12
C LYS A 133 -12.25 -6.47 -9.13
N GLU A 134 -13.25 -6.35 -9.96
CA GLU A 134 -13.37 -5.17 -10.84
C GLU A 134 -13.25 -3.87 -10.06
N THR A 135 -12.56 -2.89 -10.62
CA THR A 135 -12.28 -1.62 -9.95
C THR A 135 -12.28 -0.45 -10.92
N SER A 136 -12.77 0.69 -10.44
CA SER A 136 -12.70 1.95 -11.19
C SER A 136 -11.26 2.45 -11.43
N SER A 137 -10.29 1.94 -10.71
CA SER A 137 -8.87 2.27 -10.91
C SER A 137 -8.28 1.64 -12.17
N HIS A 138 -8.89 0.55 -12.67
CA HIS A 138 -8.51 -0.16 -13.89
C HIS A 138 -9.78 -0.54 -14.67
N PRO A 139 -10.49 0.44 -15.30
CA PRO A 139 -11.75 0.20 -15.99
C PRO A 139 -11.56 -0.83 -17.11
N GLY A 140 -12.46 -1.82 -17.18
CA GLY A 140 -12.45 -2.86 -18.20
C GLY A 140 -11.45 -3.99 -18.01
N VAL A 141 -10.66 -3.96 -16.93
CA VAL A 141 -9.81 -5.09 -16.52
C VAL A 141 -10.61 -5.96 -15.56
N PRO A 142 -10.91 -7.24 -15.92
CA PRO A 142 -11.58 -8.15 -15.01
C PRO A 142 -10.72 -8.44 -13.79
N GLY A 143 -11.35 -8.63 -12.63
CA GLY A 143 -10.66 -9.10 -11.44
C GLY A 143 -10.22 -10.57 -11.60
N ILE A 144 -9.08 -10.92 -11.00
CA ILE A 144 -8.56 -12.29 -11.04
C ILE A 144 -9.38 -13.26 -10.17
N GLY A 145 -10.19 -12.75 -9.23
CA GLY A 145 -10.96 -13.54 -8.28
C GLY A 145 -10.10 -14.22 -7.20
N TRP A 146 -10.79 -14.72 -6.16
CA TRP A 146 -10.12 -15.29 -4.99
C TRP A 146 -9.36 -16.58 -5.28
N GLN A 147 -9.84 -17.40 -6.21
CA GLN A 147 -9.18 -18.66 -6.55
C GLN A 147 -7.79 -18.41 -7.18
N GLN A 148 -7.72 -17.56 -8.19
CA GLN A 148 -6.45 -17.24 -8.83
C GLN A 148 -5.54 -16.44 -7.88
N PHE A 149 -6.11 -15.54 -7.08
CA PHE A 149 -5.39 -14.82 -6.03
C PHE A 149 -4.66 -15.81 -5.09
N ASN A 150 -5.39 -16.78 -4.50
CA ASN A 150 -4.82 -17.79 -3.60
C ASN A 150 -3.71 -18.61 -4.27
N GLN A 151 -3.91 -19.03 -5.53
CA GLN A 151 -2.89 -19.75 -6.29
C GLN A 151 -1.61 -18.93 -6.48
N MET A 152 -1.73 -17.63 -6.76
CA MET A 152 -0.56 -16.77 -6.96
C MET A 152 0.20 -16.50 -5.67
N ILE A 153 -0.51 -16.22 -4.58
CA ILE A 153 0.17 -15.91 -3.31
C ILE A 153 0.84 -17.13 -2.67
N ALA A 154 0.40 -18.34 -2.99
CA ALA A 154 1.06 -19.57 -2.54
C ALA A 154 2.50 -19.73 -3.10
N GLU A 155 2.86 -18.99 -4.14
CA GLU A 155 4.17 -19.02 -4.78
C GLU A 155 5.20 -18.06 -4.17
N VAL A 156 4.80 -17.24 -3.18
CA VAL A 156 5.67 -16.26 -2.49
C VAL A 156 5.55 -16.40 -0.98
N LYS A 157 6.54 -15.89 -0.26
CA LYS A 157 6.59 -15.93 1.21
C LYS A 157 6.18 -14.62 1.86
N CYS A 158 6.24 -13.52 1.10
CA CYS A 158 5.85 -12.21 1.59
C CYS A 158 4.36 -12.18 1.93
N PRO A 159 3.94 -11.48 3.00
CA PRO A 159 2.54 -11.14 3.24
C PRO A 159 1.93 -10.39 2.05
N VAL A 160 0.78 -10.86 1.55
CA VAL A 160 0.10 -10.28 0.39
C VAL A 160 -1.25 -9.73 0.79
N TYR A 161 -1.50 -8.47 0.44
CA TYR A 161 -2.82 -7.85 0.57
C TYR A 161 -3.59 -7.95 -0.74
N ALA A 162 -4.88 -8.28 -0.63
CA ALA A 162 -5.81 -8.20 -1.74
C ALA A 162 -6.17 -6.74 -2.04
N LEU A 163 -5.97 -6.30 -3.28
CA LEU A 163 -6.28 -4.95 -3.74
C LEU A 163 -7.16 -5.00 -5.01
N GLY A 164 -7.92 -3.94 -5.24
CA GLY A 164 -8.85 -3.81 -6.39
C GLY A 164 -10.27 -4.22 -6.05
N GLY A 165 -11.17 -3.22 -5.98
CA GLY A 165 -12.57 -3.39 -5.63
C GLY A 165 -12.84 -3.82 -4.19
N MET A 166 -11.86 -3.73 -3.30
CA MET A 166 -11.92 -4.23 -1.92
C MET A 166 -12.65 -3.27 -0.97
N GLN A 167 -13.33 -3.87 0.01
CA GLN A 167 -13.97 -3.20 1.14
C GLN A 167 -13.55 -3.88 2.45
N ALA A 168 -13.80 -3.22 3.59
CA ALA A 168 -13.49 -3.81 4.89
C ALA A 168 -14.26 -5.13 5.16
N SER A 169 -15.46 -5.27 4.61
CA SER A 169 -16.26 -6.50 4.69
C SER A 169 -15.63 -7.70 3.97
N ASP A 170 -14.68 -7.48 3.06
CA ASP A 170 -14.03 -8.54 2.31
C ASP A 170 -12.87 -9.21 3.11
N LEU A 171 -12.61 -8.74 4.34
CA LEU A 171 -11.50 -9.27 5.13
C LEU A 171 -11.61 -10.79 5.37
N ASN A 172 -12.80 -11.30 5.65
CA ASN A 172 -12.99 -12.73 5.89
C ASN A 172 -12.71 -13.56 4.62
N ASP A 173 -13.15 -13.09 3.46
CA ASP A 173 -12.87 -13.74 2.17
C ASP A 173 -11.37 -13.69 1.87
N ALA A 174 -10.72 -12.55 2.13
CA ALA A 174 -9.29 -12.39 1.96
C ALA A 174 -8.50 -13.36 2.85
N LYS A 175 -8.87 -13.46 4.15
CA LYS A 175 -8.23 -14.42 5.07
C LYS A 175 -8.47 -15.87 4.66
N THR A 176 -9.66 -16.20 4.14
CA THR A 176 -9.96 -17.55 3.61
C THR A 176 -9.10 -17.87 2.38
N ALA A 177 -8.70 -16.86 1.62
CA ALA A 177 -7.77 -16.98 0.50
C ALA A 177 -6.29 -16.82 0.89
N ASP A 178 -5.95 -16.93 2.19
CA ASP A 178 -4.61 -16.81 2.77
C ASP A 178 -3.96 -15.41 2.60
N ALA A 179 -4.74 -14.36 2.28
CA ALA A 179 -4.22 -12.99 2.25
C ALA A 179 -3.85 -12.50 3.65
N GLN A 180 -2.84 -11.63 3.73
CA GLN A 180 -2.55 -10.86 4.96
C GLN A 180 -3.71 -9.96 5.35
N GLY A 181 -4.46 -9.46 4.38
CA GLY A 181 -5.58 -8.58 4.61
C GLY A 181 -6.07 -7.91 3.33
N VAL A 182 -6.78 -6.80 3.47
CA VAL A 182 -7.33 -6.05 2.35
C VAL A 182 -6.71 -4.67 2.24
N ALA A 183 -6.41 -4.26 1.00
CA ALA A 183 -5.95 -2.93 0.65
C ALA A 183 -7.02 -2.20 -0.17
N ALA A 184 -7.25 -0.92 0.11
CA ALA A 184 -8.24 -0.14 -0.63
C ALA A 184 -7.95 1.37 -0.63
N ILE A 185 -8.54 2.06 -1.61
CA ILE A 185 -8.58 3.53 -1.71
C ILE A 185 -9.95 3.99 -1.19
N SER A 186 -10.97 3.94 -2.03
CA SER A 186 -12.25 4.61 -1.83
C SER A 186 -13.09 4.09 -0.66
N SER A 187 -12.91 2.85 -0.24
CA SER A 187 -13.64 2.30 0.91
C SER A 187 -13.07 2.76 2.25
N PHE A 188 -11.81 3.14 2.31
CA PHE A 188 -11.13 3.62 3.51
C PHE A 188 -10.94 5.14 3.52
N TRP A 189 -10.71 5.74 2.37
CA TRP A 189 -10.53 7.18 2.20
C TRP A 189 -11.87 7.87 1.91
N LYS A 190 -12.55 8.34 2.96
CA LYS A 190 -13.89 8.96 2.87
C LYS A 190 -13.88 10.38 3.38
#